data_50c7d84cce9132178dab80d7ece546c6
#
_entry.id   50c7d84cce9132178dab80d7ece546c6
#
_cell.length_a   1.000
_cell.length_b   1.000
_cell.length_c   1.000
_cell.angle_alpha   90.00
_cell.angle_beta   90.00
_cell.angle_gamma   90.00
#
_symmetry.space_group_name_H-M   'P 1'
#
loop_
_entity.id
_entity.type
_entity.pdbx_description
1 polymer ?
#
loop_
_entity_poly.entity_id
_entity_poly.type
_entity_poly.pdbx_seq_one_letter_code
_entity_poly.pdbx_strand_id
1 'polypeptide(L)'
;MGSTLAALAMLSACSADTTVDTKVPAEDPTACRDNPIALQVLGSGGPIADDHRAGASNILWIDGKARLLIDAGSGAFVRYGEAGVDFNDHDAILLTHLHGDHASGLPALLNNGAFAARTEGLTIAGPAGSEQFPSTTAYLDALIGKEGGALRYLHPYLDDNTALPRLSVQNIDSQKPGLQRIWDKDDLKVDAIAVHHLDVPTLAYVVRTQSKTLIFSGDQSFLSENFVETLSHTKPDLLIMHNAITMADGQPRGLHRDPQSLGETAAALDAQTLLLTHHMQRAIKLQNEVNAAIAESFGGPILMADDLSCHPL
;
A
#
# COMPACT_ATOMS: atom_id res chain seq x y z
N MET A 1 19.87 57.57 -65.25
CA MET A 1 20.58 56.79 -64.23
C MET A 1 19.59 56.43 -63.15
N GLY A 2 18.98 55.30 -63.31
CA GLY A 2 17.97 54.82 -62.37
C GLY A 2 18.44 53.55 -61.71
N SER A 3 18.58 53.55 -60.41
CA SER A 3 18.92 52.37 -59.57
C SER A 3 17.69 51.73 -59.02
N THR A 4 17.37 50.53 -59.49
CA THR A 4 16.30 49.67 -58.98
C THR A 4 16.84 48.91 -57.76
N LEU A 5 16.24 49.16 -56.59
CA LEU A 5 16.40 48.30 -55.40
C LEU A 5 15.48 47.09 -55.49
N ALA A 6 16.05 45.93 -55.49
CA ALA A 6 15.32 44.66 -55.32
C ALA A 6 15.14 44.36 -53.84
N ALA A 7 13.92 44.27 -53.37
CA ALA A 7 13.60 43.81 -52.02
C ALA A 7 13.51 42.29 -51.96
N LEU A 8 14.35 41.67 -51.15
CA LEU A 8 14.39 40.23 -50.90
C LEU A 8 13.39 39.96 -49.75
N ALA A 9 12.26 39.33 -50.05
CA ALA A 9 11.32 38.86 -49.03
C ALA A 9 11.81 37.51 -48.50
N MET A 10 12.21 37.46 -47.22
CA MET A 10 12.45 36.21 -46.50
C MET A 10 11.11 35.64 -46.00
N LEU A 11 10.68 34.54 -46.60
CA LEU A 11 9.64 33.71 -46.11
C LEU A 11 10.18 32.88 -44.93
N SER A 12 9.78 33.26 -43.68
CA SER A 12 10.02 32.47 -42.50
C SER A 12 8.96 31.35 -42.47
N ALA A 13 9.37 30.12 -42.73
CA ALA A 13 8.52 28.95 -42.55
C ALA A 13 8.42 28.65 -41.04
N CYS A 14 7.26 28.95 -40.42
CA CYS A 14 6.93 28.40 -39.11
C CYS A 14 6.64 26.91 -39.26
N SER A 15 7.59 26.07 -38.85
CA SER A 15 7.34 24.66 -38.61
C SER A 15 6.44 24.57 -37.38
N ALA A 16 5.16 24.24 -37.55
CA ALA A 16 4.29 23.84 -36.46
C ALA A 16 4.74 22.45 -35.97
N ASP A 17 5.43 22.43 -34.85
CA ASP A 17 5.78 21.20 -34.14
C ASP A 17 4.49 20.69 -33.47
N THR A 18 3.77 19.82 -34.18
CA THR A 18 2.61 19.10 -33.64
C THR A 18 3.15 17.96 -32.77
N THR A 19 3.58 18.27 -31.56
CA THR A 19 3.67 17.26 -30.51
C THR A 19 2.25 16.77 -30.23
N VAL A 20 1.90 15.62 -30.79
CA VAL A 20 0.71 14.87 -30.40
C VAL A 20 0.97 14.39 -28.97
N ASP A 21 0.42 15.11 -28.01
CA ASP A 21 0.38 14.66 -26.60
C ASP A 21 -0.55 13.43 -26.58
N THR A 22 0.06 12.25 -26.76
CA THR A 22 -0.64 10.98 -26.56
C THR A 22 -0.72 10.70 -25.06
N LYS A 23 -1.47 11.53 -24.36
CA LYS A 23 -1.91 11.22 -23.02
C LYS A 23 -2.80 10.00 -23.14
N VAL A 24 -2.29 8.83 -22.76
CA VAL A 24 -3.13 7.65 -22.54
C VAL A 24 -4.26 8.10 -21.61
N PRO A 25 -5.54 7.89 -21.96
CA PRO A 25 -6.63 8.24 -21.05
C PRO A 25 -6.34 7.58 -19.69
N ALA A 26 -6.41 8.36 -18.62
CA ALA A 26 -6.30 7.79 -17.28
C ALA A 26 -7.41 6.71 -17.16
N GLU A 27 -7.05 5.50 -16.80
CA GLU A 27 -8.01 4.43 -16.57
C GLU A 27 -9.02 4.91 -15.52
N ASP A 28 -10.29 4.52 -15.68
CA ASP A 28 -11.32 4.82 -14.69
C ASP A 28 -10.95 4.14 -13.37
N PRO A 29 -10.62 4.90 -12.30
CA PRO A 29 -10.18 4.32 -11.05
C PRO A 29 -11.26 3.46 -10.37
N THR A 30 -12.52 3.57 -10.78
CA THR A 30 -13.61 2.75 -10.25
C THR A 30 -13.72 1.40 -10.94
N ALA A 31 -13.10 1.21 -12.10
CA ALA A 31 -13.20 -0.03 -12.89
C ALA A 31 -12.48 -1.23 -12.25
N CYS A 32 -11.59 -0.99 -11.27
CA CYS A 32 -10.88 -2.08 -10.61
C CYS A 32 -11.83 -3.08 -9.92
N ARG A 33 -12.93 -2.60 -9.35
CA ARG A 33 -13.96 -3.41 -8.70
C ARG A 33 -14.70 -4.37 -9.64
N ASP A 34 -14.65 -4.15 -10.95
CA ASP A 34 -15.35 -5.00 -11.93
C ASP A 34 -14.65 -6.35 -12.15
N ASN A 35 -13.45 -6.53 -11.59
CA ASN A 35 -12.73 -7.79 -11.64
C ASN A 35 -13.17 -8.71 -10.49
N PRO A 36 -13.19 -10.04 -10.70
CA PRO A 36 -13.55 -11.00 -9.64
C PRO A 36 -12.66 -10.88 -8.40
N ILE A 37 -11.34 -10.74 -8.61
CA ILE A 37 -10.36 -10.44 -7.57
C ILE A 37 -9.36 -9.45 -8.16
N ALA A 38 -9.14 -8.33 -7.47
CA ALA A 38 -8.13 -7.35 -7.86
C ALA A 38 -7.52 -6.66 -6.64
N LEU A 39 -6.24 -6.32 -6.76
CA LEU A 39 -5.60 -5.37 -5.86
C LEU A 39 -5.65 -3.98 -6.49
N GLN A 40 -6.13 -2.98 -5.75
CA GLN A 40 -6.00 -1.59 -6.13
C GLN A 40 -5.11 -0.85 -5.15
N VAL A 41 -4.06 -0.22 -5.65
CA VAL A 41 -3.13 0.57 -4.84
C VAL A 41 -3.70 1.98 -4.72
N LEU A 42 -4.16 2.37 -3.53
CA LEU A 42 -4.67 3.72 -3.28
C LEU A 42 -3.52 4.71 -3.09
N GLY A 43 -2.45 4.26 -2.44
CA GLY A 43 -1.25 5.05 -2.21
C GLY A 43 -0.01 4.22 -2.42
N SER A 44 0.85 4.67 -3.34
CA SER A 44 2.04 3.97 -3.79
C SER A 44 3.34 4.59 -3.28
N GLY A 45 3.27 5.70 -2.52
CA GLY A 45 4.40 6.43 -1.97
C GLY A 45 4.76 6.03 -0.54
N GLY A 46 5.93 6.48 -0.11
CA GLY A 46 6.44 6.37 1.25
C GLY A 46 6.31 7.68 2.05
N PRO A 47 7.18 7.92 3.07
CA PRO A 47 7.01 9.01 4.03
C PRO A 47 7.38 10.41 3.51
N ILE A 48 7.96 10.54 2.33
CA ILE A 48 8.43 11.83 1.78
C ILE A 48 7.56 12.21 0.57
N ALA A 49 6.86 13.33 0.68
CA ALA A 49 5.92 13.81 -0.35
C ALA A 49 6.60 14.52 -1.54
N ASP A 50 7.81 14.07 -1.95
CA ASP A 50 8.58 14.67 -3.04
C ASP A 50 8.30 14.02 -4.42
N ASP A 51 7.45 13.00 -4.44
CA ASP A 51 7.06 12.22 -5.62
C ASP A 51 5.57 12.37 -5.98
N HIS A 52 4.81 13.17 -5.20
CA HIS A 52 3.37 13.43 -5.40
C HIS A 52 2.46 12.20 -5.24
N ARG A 53 2.91 11.18 -4.50
CA ARG A 53 2.16 9.95 -4.22
C ARG A 53 1.51 10.02 -2.85
N ALA A 54 0.36 9.38 -2.72
CA ALA A 54 -0.24 9.10 -1.41
C ALA A 54 0.59 8.04 -0.67
N GLY A 55 0.62 8.11 0.66
CA GLY A 55 1.26 7.10 1.51
C GLY A 55 0.61 5.73 1.37
N ALA A 56 1.33 4.68 1.77
CA ALA A 56 0.97 3.28 1.56
C ALA A 56 -0.48 2.96 1.92
N SER A 57 -1.23 2.45 0.96
CA SER A 57 -2.61 2.01 1.16
C SER A 57 -3.09 1.15 -0.01
N ASN A 58 -3.78 0.05 0.28
CA ASN A 58 -4.21 -0.91 -0.72
C ASN A 58 -5.62 -1.42 -0.42
N ILE A 59 -6.44 -1.58 -1.46
CA ILE A 59 -7.75 -2.23 -1.38
C ILE A 59 -7.68 -3.59 -2.08
N LEU A 60 -8.16 -4.62 -1.39
CA LEU A 60 -8.47 -5.90 -2.02
C LEU A 60 -9.95 -5.95 -2.38
N TRP A 61 -10.22 -5.95 -3.68
CA TRP A 61 -11.53 -6.17 -4.25
C TRP A 61 -11.80 -7.66 -4.42
N ILE A 62 -12.97 -8.14 -4.00
CA ILE A 62 -13.49 -9.48 -4.26
C ILE A 62 -14.96 -9.34 -4.64
N ASP A 63 -15.34 -9.78 -5.83
CA ASP A 63 -16.70 -9.73 -6.36
C ASP A 63 -17.35 -8.33 -6.22
N GLY A 64 -16.61 -7.29 -6.61
CA GLY A 64 -17.05 -5.91 -6.59
C GLY A 64 -17.08 -5.23 -5.22
N LYS A 65 -16.63 -5.91 -4.16
CA LYS A 65 -16.60 -5.41 -2.77
C LYS A 65 -15.17 -5.17 -2.30
N ALA A 66 -14.96 -4.03 -1.65
CA ALA A 66 -13.69 -3.67 -1.02
C ALA A 66 -13.51 -4.39 0.32
N ARG A 67 -13.15 -5.69 0.28
CA ARG A 67 -13.15 -6.59 1.45
C ARG A 67 -12.09 -6.24 2.49
N LEU A 68 -10.88 -5.88 2.04
CA LEU A 68 -9.78 -5.49 2.93
C LEU A 68 -9.19 -4.14 2.52
N LEU A 69 -8.90 -3.32 3.53
CA LEU A 69 -7.99 -2.19 3.40
C LEU A 69 -6.68 -2.54 4.12
N ILE A 70 -5.56 -2.50 3.42
CA ILE A 70 -4.23 -2.75 3.99
C ILE A 70 -3.46 -1.44 3.98
N ASP A 71 -3.14 -0.94 5.16
CA ASP A 71 -2.63 0.38 5.48
C ASP A 71 -3.57 1.52 5.07
N ALA A 72 -3.41 2.66 5.72
CA ALA A 72 -4.18 3.87 5.53
C ALA A 72 -3.25 5.08 5.66
N GLY A 73 -2.35 5.22 4.70
CA GLY A 73 -1.35 6.28 4.70
C GLY A 73 -1.91 7.67 4.41
N SER A 74 -1.05 8.65 4.46
CA SER A 74 -1.39 10.05 4.18
C SER A 74 -1.87 10.22 2.72
N GLY A 75 -3.00 10.90 2.51
CA GLY A 75 -3.57 11.08 1.17
C GLY A 75 -4.45 9.93 0.67
N ALA A 76 -4.35 8.73 1.25
CA ALA A 76 -5.15 7.57 0.87
C ALA A 76 -6.67 7.83 0.92
N PHE A 77 -7.13 8.68 1.83
CA PHE A 77 -8.55 9.04 1.96
C PHE A 77 -9.13 9.64 0.67
N VAL A 78 -8.38 10.51 -0.02
CA VAL A 78 -8.83 11.10 -1.29
C VAL A 78 -8.90 10.02 -2.36
N ARG A 79 -7.87 9.17 -2.46
CA ARG A 79 -7.82 8.05 -3.42
C ARG A 79 -8.90 7.01 -3.16
N TYR A 80 -9.24 6.78 -1.89
CA TYR A 80 -10.35 5.93 -1.46
C TYR A 80 -11.69 6.40 -2.06
N GLY A 81 -11.95 7.72 -2.03
CA GLY A 81 -13.12 8.31 -2.67
C GLY A 81 -13.09 8.21 -4.20
N GLU A 82 -11.92 8.46 -4.83
CA GLU A 82 -11.74 8.35 -6.28
C GLU A 82 -11.92 6.91 -6.79
N ALA A 83 -11.50 5.91 -6.00
CA ALA A 83 -11.72 4.49 -6.29
C ALA A 83 -13.18 4.04 -6.10
N GLY A 84 -14.04 4.89 -5.55
CA GLY A 84 -15.45 4.58 -5.32
C GLY A 84 -15.67 3.50 -4.27
N VAL A 85 -14.80 3.44 -3.25
CA VAL A 85 -14.89 2.43 -2.18
C VAL A 85 -16.07 2.70 -1.27
N ASP A 86 -16.88 1.67 -1.00
CA ASP A 86 -17.93 1.71 0.02
C ASP A 86 -17.37 1.19 1.36
N PHE A 87 -17.43 2.03 2.39
CA PHE A 87 -16.99 1.67 3.74
C PHE A 87 -17.74 0.46 4.33
N ASN A 88 -18.97 0.21 3.85
CA ASN A 88 -19.78 -0.91 4.30
C ASN A 88 -19.20 -2.28 3.89
N ASP A 89 -18.38 -2.33 2.83
CA ASP A 89 -17.86 -3.56 2.26
C ASP A 89 -16.71 -4.18 3.07
N HIS A 90 -16.05 -3.40 3.93
CA HIS A 90 -14.86 -3.87 4.62
C HIS A 90 -15.14 -4.98 5.62
N ASP A 91 -14.44 -6.10 5.47
CA ASP A 91 -14.32 -7.11 6.54
C ASP A 91 -13.32 -6.65 7.61
N ALA A 92 -12.19 -6.11 7.18
CA ALA A 92 -11.15 -5.63 8.07
C ALA A 92 -10.30 -4.49 7.48
N ILE A 93 -9.71 -3.69 8.38
CA ILE A 93 -8.60 -2.78 8.10
C ILE A 93 -7.35 -3.38 8.78
N LEU A 94 -6.29 -3.55 8.02
CA LEU A 94 -5.04 -4.17 8.46
C LEU A 94 -3.94 -3.12 8.44
N LEU A 95 -3.30 -2.87 9.56
CA LEU A 95 -2.17 -1.94 9.66
C LEU A 95 -0.87 -2.74 9.77
N THR A 96 0.05 -2.56 8.83
CA THR A 96 1.35 -3.23 8.90
C THR A 96 2.16 -2.69 10.08
N HIS A 97 2.15 -1.38 10.26
CA HIS A 97 2.74 -0.67 11.40
C HIS A 97 2.15 0.75 11.53
N LEU A 98 2.62 1.51 12.53
CA LEU A 98 1.97 2.77 12.88
C LEU A 98 2.78 4.03 12.48
N HIS A 99 3.67 3.95 11.48
CA HIS A 99 4.26 5.15 10.88
C HIS A 99 3.18 5.98 10.17
N GLY A 100 3.45 7.28 10.04
CA GLY A 100 2.47 8.23 9.49
C GLY A 100 2.06 7.93 8.04
N ASP A 101 2.98 7.46 7.23
CA ASP A 101 2.73 7.07 5.84
C ASP A 101 1.97 5.75 5.68
N HIS A 102 1.71 5.02 6.79
CA HIS A 102 0.90 3.80 6.83
C HIS A 102 -0.41 3.94 7.62
N ALA A 103 -0.51 4.90 8.55
CA ALA A 103 -1.64 4.94 9.47
C ALA A 103 -2.33 6.32 9.61
N SER A 104 -1.72 7.42 9.13
CA SER A 104 -2.25 8.77 9.37
C SER A 104 -3.56 9.09 8.65
N GLY A 105 -3.95 8.33 7.63
CA GLY A 105 -5.24 8.46 6.93
C GLY A 105 -6.40 7.78 7.66
N LEU A 106 -6.13 6.87 8.60
CA LEU A 106 -7.17 6.11 9.31
C LEU A 106 -8.23 6.99 9.99
N PRO A 107 -7.90 8.08 10.67
CA PRO A 107 -8.89 8.96 11.28
C PRO A 107 -9.91 9.53 10.29
N ALA A 108 -9.46 9.91 9.09
CA ALA A 108 -10.32 10.43 8.03
C ALA A 108 -11.27 9.34 7.50
N LEU A 109 -10.78 8.10 7.37
CA LEU A 109 -11.58 6.96 6.95
C LEU A 109 -12.64 6.59 7.99
N LEU A 110 -12.29 6.59 9.28
CA LEU A 110 -13.24 6.36 10.37
C LEU A 110 -14.30 7.48 10.42
N ASN A 111 -13.91 8.73 10.20
CA ASN A 111 -14.85 9.83 10.10
C ASN A 111 -15.82 9.63 8.91
N ASN A 112 -15.33 9.21 7.75
CA ASN A 112 -16.18 8.87 6.60
C ASN A 112 -17.15 7.73 6.95
N GLY A 113 -16.64 6.68 7.59
CA GLY A 113 -17.43 5.53 8.01
C GLY A 113 -18.56 5.87 9.00
N ALA A 114 -18.41 6.95 9.78
CA ALA A 114 -19.46 7.42 10.68
C ALA A 114 -20.71 7.94 9.95
N PHE A 115 -20.61 8.23 8.65
CA PHE A 115 -21.74 8.59 7.79
C PHE A 115 -22.20 7.44 6.89
N ALA A 116 -21.53 6.29 6.95
CA ALA A 116 -21.96 5.09 6.25
C ALA A 116 -23.13 4.42 6.98
N ALA A 117 -23.92 3.63 6.25
CA ALA A 117 -25.04 2.89 6.83
C ALA A 117 -24.62 1.55 7.46
N ARG A 118 -23.34 1.40 7.85
CA ARG A 118 -22.81 0.16 8.41
C ARG A 118 -23.41 -0.13 9.78
N THR A 119 -23.93 -1.34 9.95
CA THR A 119 -24.43 -1.86 11.25
C THR A 119 -23.52 -2.95 11.81
N GLU A 120 -22.77 -3.63 10.96
CA GLU A 120 -21.85 -4.70 11.35
C GLU A 120 -20.57 -4.12 11.95
N GLY A 121 -20.04 -4.79 12.97
CA GLY A 121 -18.73 -4.43 13.53
C GLY A 121 -17.62 -4.44 12.49
N LEU A 122 -16.57 -3.64 12.71
CA LEU A 122 -15.40 -3.58 11.84
C LEU A 122 -14.16 -4.03 12.59
N THR A 123 -13.40 -4.97 12.03
CA THR A 123 -12.13 -5.39 12.60
C THR A 123 -11.02 -4.44 12.17
N ILE A 124 -10.22 -3.99 13.13
CA ILE A 124 -8.92 -3.32 12.87
C ILE A 124 -7.83 -4.17 13.50
N ALA A 125 -6.92 -4.68 12.68
CA ALA A 125 -5.79 -5.46 13.15
C ALA A 125 -4.48 -4.73 12.86
N GLY A 126 -3.53 -4.82 13.79
CA GLY A 126 -2.21 -4.22 13.63
C GLY A 126 -1.29 -4.61 14.79
N PRO A 127 -0.08 -4.05 14.89
CA PRO A 127 0.92 -4.48 15.87
C PRO A 127 0.49 -4.25 17.32
N ALA A 128 0.93 -5.14 18.19
CA ALA A 128 0.71 -5.05 19.65
C ALA A 128 1.52 -3.92 20.31
N GLY A 129 2.41 -3.27 19.56
CA GLY A 129 3.28 -2.23 20.09
C GLY A 129 4.52 -2.80 20.81
N SER A 130 5.29 -1.90 21.40
CA SER A 130 6.47 -2.18 22.20
C SER A 130 6.60 -1.15 23.33
N GLU A 131 7.71 -1.15 24.05
CA GLU A 131 7.98 -0.11 25.07
C GLU A 131 8.02 1.30 24.46
N GLN A 132 8.48 1.43 23.21
CA GLN A 132 8.68 2.73 22.52
C GLN A 132 7.52 3.10 21.57
N PHE A 133 6.75 2.12 21.13
CA PHE A 133 5.69 2.33 20.14
C PHE A 133 4.32 1.87 20.68
N PRO A 134 3.25 2.63 20.45
CA PRO A 134 1.93 2.24 20.91
C PRO A 134 1.45 0.94 20.25
N SER A 135 0.59 0.21 20.93
CA SER A 135 -0.22 -0.83 20.28
C SER A 135 -1.31 -0.19 19.39
N THR A 136 -1.88 -0.97 18.48
CA THR A 136 -3.02 -0.52 17.67
C THR A 136 -4.19 -0.05 18.53
N THR A 137 -4.48 -0.71 19.66
CA THR A 137 -5.47 -0.25 20.62
C THR A 137 -5.12 1.11 21.21
N ALA A 138 -3.87 1.29 21.67
CA ALA A 138 -3.43 2.57 22.24
C ALA A 138 -3.40 3.70 21.20
N TYR A 139 -3.06 3.40 19.96
CA TYR A 139 -3.12 4.34 18.85
C TYR A 139 -4.56 4.81 18.61
N LEU A 140 -5.51 3.89 18.52
CA LEU A 140 -6.93 4.22 18.37
C LEU A 140 -7.47 5.01 19.57
N ASP A 141 -7.09 4.64 20.78
CA ASP A 141 -7.50 5.39 21.97
C ASP A 141 -6.97 6.84 21.97
N ALA A 142 -5.73 7.05 21.55
CA ALA A 142 -5.16 8.39 21.37
C ALA A 142 -5.91 9.20 20.29
N LEU A 143 -6.44 8.56 19.27
CA LEU A 143 -7.19 9.21 18.20
C LEU A 143 -8.64 9.51 18.60
N ILE A 144 -9.37 8.51 19.07
CA ILE A 144 -10.83 8.55 19.22
C ILE A 144 -11.31 8.19 20.63
N GLY A 145 -10.39 7.94 21.56
CA GLY A 145 -10.73 7.58 22.94
C GLY A 145 -11.51 8.67 23.67
N LYS A 146 -12.31 8.26 24.64
CA LYS A 146 -13.19 9.15 25.43
C LYS A 146 -12.41 10.18 26.24
N GLU A 147 -11.32 9.74 26.86
CA GLU A 147 -10.47 10.55 27.71
C GLU A 147 -9.24 11.02 26.93
N GLY A 148 -9.34 12.16 26.26
CA GLY A 148 -8.20 12.79 25.61
C GLY A 148 -7.98 12.46 24.15
N GLY A 149 -8.80 11.63 23.52
CA GLY A 149 -8.71 11.36 22.10
C GLY A 149 -8.86 12.63 21.24
N ALA A 150 -7.96 12.81 20.25
CA ALA A 150 -7.96 14.00 19.40
C ALA A 150 -9.29 14.19 18.64
N LEU A 151 -9.94 13.10 18.25
CA LEU A 151 -11.22 13.06 17.54
C LEU A 151 -12.27 12.34 18.40
N ARG A 152 -12.37 12.69 19.70
CA ARG A 152 -13.23 12.00 20.66
C ARG A 152 -14.71 11.94 20.26
N TYR A 153 -15.18 12.75 19.32
CA TYR A 153 -16.55 12.64 18.79
C TYR A 153 -16.79 11.31 18.03
N LEU A 154 -15.72 10.59 17.63
CA LEU A 154 -15.77 9.24 17.08
C LEU A 154 -15.66 8.14 18.16
N HIS A 155 -15.57 8.51 19.44
CA HIS A 155 -15.52 7.56 20.54
C HIS A 155 -16.60 6.46 20.49
N PRO A 156 -17.85 6.74 20.01
CA PRO A 156 -18.86 5.71 19.87
C PRO A 156 -18.45 4.45 19.10
N TYR A 157 -17.40 4.51 18.28
CA TYR A 157 -16.81 3.31 17.68
C TYR A 157 -16.17 2.33 18.67
N LEU A 158 -15.79 2.80 19.85
CA LEU A 158 -15.16 1.99 20.91
C LEU A 158 -16.17 1.52 21.96
N ASP A 159 -17.39 2.02 21.93
CA ASP A 159 -18.45 1.68 22.90
C ASP A 159 -19.42 0.63 22.33
N ASP A 160 -20.07 -0.10 23.24
CA ASP A 160 -21.18 -0.99 22.90
C ASP A 160 -22.50 -0.20 22.77
N ASN A 161 -23.37 -0.70 21.89
CA ASN A 161 -24.74 -0.20 21.74
C ASN A 161 -24.87 1.29 21.38
N THR A 162 -23.97 1.77 20.53
CA THR A 162 -24.02 3.12 19.98
C THR A 162 -24.59 3.12 18.55
N ALA A 163 -24.73 4.32 17.98
CA ALA A 163 -25.15 4.49 16.59
C ALA A 163 -24.06 4.11 15.57
N LEU A 164 -22.79 4.00 15.99
CA LEU A 164 -21.68 3.60 15.14
C LEU A 164 -21.37 2.10 15.29
N PRO A 165 -20.88 1.45 14.24
CA PRO A 165 -20.47 0.05 14.30
C PRO A 165 -19.26 -0.10 15.21
N ARG A 166 -19.31 -1.05 16.13
CA ARG A 166 -18.20 -1.28 17.05
C ARG A 166 -16.94 -1.70 16.32
N LEU A 167 -15.80 -1.10 16.68
CA LEU A 167 -14.48 -1.57 16.27
C LEU A 167 -14.02 -2.75 17.15
N SER A 168 -13.66 -3.85 16.50
CA SER A 168 -12.95 -4.97 17.11
C SER A 168 -11.46 -4.83 16.85
N VAL A 169 -10.68 -4.45 17.86
CA VAL A 169 -9.25 -4.20 17.70
C VAL A 169 -8.46 -5.45 18.05
N GLN A 170 -7.59 -5.88 17.13
CA GLN A 170 -6.67 -7.00 17.32
C GLN A 170 -5.23 -6.50 17.35
N ASN A 171 -4.58 -6.62 18.51
CA ASN A 171 -3.15 -6.36 18.66
C ASN A 171 -2.38 -7.64 18.38
N ILE A 172 -1.61 -7.65 17.30
CA ILE A 172 -0.85 -8.81 16.82
C ILE A 172 0.59 -8.72 17.33
N ASP A 173 1.07 -9.81 17.91
CA ASP A 173 2.42 -9.87 18.47
C ASP A 173 3.48 -9.85 17.36
N SER A 174 4.18 -8.73 17.25
CA SER A 174 5.27 -8.51 16.27
C SER A 174 6.62 -9.11 16.71
N GLN A 175 6.67 -9.82 17.83
CA GLN A 175 7.85 -10.58 18.27
C GLN A 175 7.68 -12.10 18.10
N LYS A 176 6.44 -12.55 17.87
CA LYS A 176 6.15 -13.97 17.73
C LYS A 176 6.53 -14.47 16.33
N PRO A 177 7.38 -15.50 16.23
CA PRO A 177 7.73 -16.09 14.95
C PRO A 177 6.56 -16.87 14.35
N GLY A 178 6.58 -17.04 13.04
CA GLY A 178 5.59 -17.79 12.26
C GLY A 178 4.26 -17.06 12.06
N LEU A 179 3.36 -17.75 11.39
CA LEU A 179 2.06 -17.18 11.03
C LEU A 179 1.10 -17.12 12.22
N GLN A 180 0.42 -16.00 12.34
CA GLN A 180 -0.64 -15.75 13.31
C GLN A 180 -1.96 -15.52 12.56
N ARG A 181 -2.92 -16.44 12.68
CA ARG A 181 -4.24 -16.28 12.04
C ARG A 181 -4.99 -15.13 12.70
N ILE A 182 -5.43 -14.15 11.88
CA ILE A 182 -6.19 -12.99 12.33
C ILE A 182 -7.61 -12.94 11.77
N TRP A 183 -7.83 -13.59 10.62
CA TRP A 183 -9.14 -13.68 9.99
C TRP A 183 -9.30 -15.03 9.28
N ASP A 184 -10.44 -15.67 9.49
CA ASP A 184 -10.82 -16.91 8.81
C ASP A 184 -12.34 -16.94 8.68
N LYS A 185 -12.85 -16.43 7.60
CA LYS A 185 -14.27 -16.37 7.33
C LYS A 185 -14.54 -16.57 5.86
N ASP A 186 -15.45 -17.49 5.57
CA ASP A 186 -15.92 -17.83 4.23
C ASP A 186 -14.74 -18.17 3.26
N ASP A 187 -14.53 -17.31 2.28
CA ASP A 187 -13.53 -17.45 1.22
C ASP A 187 -12.24 -16.67 1.47
N LEU A 188 -12.13 -15.99 2.63
CA LEU A 188 -11.04 -15.09 2.94
C LEU A 188 -10.33 -15.49 4.23
N LYS A 189 -9.01 -15.71 4.13
CA LYS A 189 -8.14 -16.00 5.28
C LYS A 189 -7.00 -15.01 5.30
N VAL A 190 -6.71 -14.48 6.47
CA VAL A 190 -5.60 -13.55 6.68
C VAL A 190 -4.73 -14.03 7.83
N ASP A 191 -3.45 -14.19 7.55
CA ASP A 191 -2.42 -14.44 8.55
C ASP A 191 -1.48 -13.23 8.61
N ALA A 192 -1.00 -12.89 9.81
CA ALA A 192 0.07 -11.94 10.03
C ALA A 192 1.37 -12.67 10.35
N ILE A 193 2.49 -12.07 9.99
CA ILE A 193 3.83 -12.52 10.36
C ILE A 193 4.69 -11.33 10.73
N ALA A 194 5.45 -11.46 11.81
CA ALA A 194 6.38 -10.43 12.26
C ALA A 194 7.53 -10.23 11.27
N VAL A 195 7.87 -8.96 10.98
CA VAL A 195 9.00 -8.59 10.14
C VAL A 195 9.89 -7.55 10.83
N HIS A 196 11.14 -7.46 10.41
CA HIS A 196 12.11 -6.56 10.99
C HIS A 196 12.12 -5.19 10.30
N HIS A 197 11.84 -4.14 11.06
CA HIS A 197 11.88 -2.73 10.63
C HIS A 197 12.54 -1.88 11.73
N LEU A 198 13.82 -2.15 12.05
CA LEU A 198 14.50 -1.66 13.24
C LEU A 198 13.66 -1.98 14.50
N ASP A 199 13.44 -0.98 15.36
CA ASP A 199 12.70 -1.11 16.61
C ASP A 199 11.17 -0.97 16.45
N VAL A 200 10.68 -0.73 15.22
CA VAL A 200 9.25 -0.51 14.93
C VAL A 200 8.52 -1.85 14.86
N PRO A 201 7.52 -2.09 15.72
CA PRO A 201 6.66 -3.26 15.62
C PRO A 201 5.95 -3.32 14.27
N THR A 202 6.35 -4.26 13.41
CA THR A 202 5.88 -4.34 12.03
C THR A 202 5.43 -5.74 11.65
N LEU A 203 4.39 -5.81 10.85
CA LEU A 203 3.76 -7.03 10.35
C LEU A 203 3.75 -7.06 8.83
N ALA A 204 3.92 -8.24 8.27
CA ALA A 204 3.48 -8.56 6.93
C ALA A 204 2.16 -9.34 6.99
N TYR A 205 1.39 -9.31 5.92
CA TYR A 205 0.11 -10.03 5.83
C TYR A 205 0.11 -11.01 4.66
N VAL A 206 -0.38 -12.22 4.93
CA VAL A 206 -0.63 -13.25 3.92
C VAL A 206 -2.14 -13.38 3.78
N VAL A 207 -2.65 -12.98 2.64
CA VAL A 207 -4.08 -13.00 2.32
C VAL A 207 -4.35 -14.13 1.34
N ARG A 208 -5.25 -15.04 1.69
CA ARG A 208 -5.68 -16.15 0.85
C ARG A 208 -7.17 -16.06 0.58
N THR A 209 -7.52 -16.00 -0.69
CA THR A 209 -8.89 -16.16 -1.17
C THR A 209 -9.11 -17.63 -1.59
N GLN A 210 -10.25 -17.96 -2.18
CA GLN A 210 -10.48 -19.32 -2.72
C GLN A 210 -9.46 -19.73 -3.78
N SER A 211 -8.94 -18.79 -4.58
CA SER A 211 -8.11 -19.08 -5.74
C SER A 211 -6.77 -18.35 -5.78
N LYS A 212 -6.57 -17.35 -4.93
CA LYS A 212 -5.42 -16.46 -4.99
C LYS A 212 -4.74 -16.29 -3.64
N THR A 213 -3.42 -16.11 -3.68
CA THR A 213 -2.60 -15.76 -2.51
C THR A 213 -1.86 -14.45 -2.78
N LEU A 214 -2.07 -13.47 -1.91
CA LEU A 214 -1.37 -12.21 -1.93
C LEU A 214 -0.51 -12.08 -0.65
N ILE A 215 0.69 -11.52 -0.78
CA ILE A 215 1.54 -11.24 0.37
C ILE A 215 1.90 -9.75 0.35
N PHE A 216 1.53 -9.05 1.42
CA PHE A 216 1.89 -7.65 1.68
C PHE A 216 3.07 -7.65 2.65
N SER A 217 4.24 -7.26 2.17
CA SER A 217 5.48 -7.39 2.95
C SER A 217 5.57 -6.45 4.16
N GLY A 218 4.82 -5.34 4.15
CA GLY A 218 5.08 -4.22 5.04
C GLY A 218 6.49 -3.64 4.84
N ASP A 219 6.85 -2.66 5.66
CA ASP A 219 8.23 -2.18 5.73
C ASP A 219 9.10 -3.24 6.39
N GLN A 220 10.10 -3.71 5.67
CA GLN A 220 11.01 -4.71 6.23
C GLN A 220 12.40 -4.64 5.65
N SER A 221 13.38 -4.95 6.48
CA SER A 221 14.76 -5.12 6.07
C SER A 221 15.08 -6.57 5.69
N PHE A 222 16.29 -6.79 5.18
CA PHE A 222 16.81 -8.13 4.87
C PHE A 222 16.94 -9.02 6.14
N LEU A 223 16.90 -8.45 7.34
CA LEU A 223 16.93 -9.18 8.61
C LEU A 223 15.59 -9.87 8.94
N SER A 224 14.58 -9.76 8.10
CA SER A 224 13.32 -10.52 8.23
C SER A 224 13.50 -11.98 7.79
N GLU A 225 14.42 -12.71 8.40
CA GLU A 225 14.73 -14.11 8.08
C GLU A 225 13.50 -15.01 8.28
N ASN A 226 12.81 -14.85 9.42
CA ASN A 226 11.58 -15.60 9.73
C ASN A 226 10.48 -15.45 8.65
N PHE A 227 10.39 -14.29 8.01
CA PHE A 227 9.44 -14.06 6.90
C PHE A 227 9.79 -14.97 5.71
N VAL A 228 11.06 -14.97 5.29
CA VAL A 228 11.51 -15.76 4.15
C VAL A 228 11.42 -17.27 4.45
N GLU A 229 11.89 -17.71 5.63
CA GLU A 229 11.86 -19.11 6.03
C GLU A 229 10.42 -19.66 6.10
N THR A 230 9.51 -18.91 6.76
CA THR A 230 8.12 -19.32 6.95
C THR A 230 7.33 -19.36 5.64
N LEU A 231 7.61 -18.42 4.72
CA LEU A 231 6.86 -18.26 3.47
C LEU A 231 7.57 -18.85 2.25
N SER A 232 8.73 -19.49 2.43
CA SER A 232 9.45 -20.17 1.36
C SER A 232 8.52 -21.12 0.61
N HIS A 233 8.59 -21.06 -0.72
CA HIS A 233 7.75 -21.86 -1.63
C HIS A 233 6.23 -21.69 -1.47
N THR A 234 5.76 -20.57 -0.90
CA THR A 234 4.32 -20.30 -0.76
C THR A 234 3.64 -20.02 -2.11
N LYS A 235 4.42 -19.64 -3.13
CA LYS A 235 3.97 -19.34 -4.50
C LYS A 235 2.84 -18.30 -4.56
N PRO A 236 3.01 -17.10 -3.98
CA PRO A 236 1.97 -16.09 -4.06
C PRO A 236 1.72 -15.68 -5.51
N ASP A 237 0.45 -15.47 -5.86
CA ASP A 237 0.07 -14.89 -7.15
C ASP A 237 0.59 -13.46 -7.27
N LEU A 238 0.57 -12.72 -6.15
CA LEU A 238 1.11 -11.36 -6.07
C LEU A 238 1.88 -11.16 -4.76
N LEU A 239 3.16 -10.82 -4.89
CA LEU A 239 4.00 -10.38 -3.77
C LEU A 239 4.16 -8.85 -3.86
N ILE A 240 3.66 -8.13 -2.87
CA ILE A 240 3.72 -6.67 -2.77
C ILE A 240 4.89 -6.31 -1.87
N MET A 241 5.90 -5.61 -2.41
CA MET A 241 7.10 -5.18 -1.69
C MET A 241 7.45 -3.72 -1.95
N HIS A 242 8.32 -3.16 -1.11
CA HIS A 242 8.56 -1.72 -1.05
C HIS A 242 9.83 -1.31 -1.80
N ASN A 243 9.69 -0.39 -2.75
CA ASN A 243 10.75 0.18 -3.58
C ASN A 243 11.34 1.46 -2.94
N ALA A 244 11.91 1.32 -1.75
CA ALA A 244 12.28 2.45 -0.91
C ALA A 244 13.75 2.87 -1.04
N ILE A 245 14.67 1.95 -1.36
CA ILE A 245 16.12 2.19 -1.40
C ILE A 245 16.77 1.62 -2.67
N THR A 246 18.01 2.00 -2.90
CA THR A 246 18.81 1.57 -4.06
C THR A 246 20.00 0.71 -3.62
N MET A 247 20.79 0.23 -4.59
CA MET A 247 22.03 -0.49 -4.31
C MET A 247 23.18 0.40 -3.81
N ALA A 248 23.05 1.73 -3.87
CA ALA A 248 24.08 2.67 -3.45
C ALA A 248 24.48 2.49 -1.97
N ASP A 249 25.72 2.92 -1.64
CA ASP A 249 26.17 2.96 -0.25
C ASP A 249 25.38 3.95 0.60
N GLY A 250 25.33 3.72 1.92
CA GLY A 250 24.67 4.60 2.88
C GLY A 250 23.14 4.55 2.86
N GLN A 251 22.54 3.61 2.13
CA GLN A 251 21.09 3.40 2.17
C GLN A 251 20.65 2.80 3.51
N PRO A 252 19.42 3.11 4.00
CA PRO A 252 18.91 2.61 5.28
C PRO A 252 18.47 1.13 5.20
N ARG A 253 19.41 0.22 4.99
CA ARG A 253 19.16 -1.24 4.85
C ARG A 253 18.59 -1.89 6.10
N GLY A 254 18.71 -1.25 7.27
CA GLY A 254 18.05 -1.69 8.49
C GLY A 254 16.54 -1.46 8.49
N LEU A 255 16.06 -0.52 7.65
CA LEU A 255 14.63 -0.20 7.49
C LEU A 255 13.99 -0.95 6.31
N HIS A 256 14.71 -1.05 5.18
CA HIS A 256 14.17 -1.56 3.92
C HIS A 256 15.11 -2.57 3.27
N ARG A 257 14.54 -3.47 2.48
CA ARG A 257 15.30 -4.35 1.58
C ARG A 257 15.82 -3.55 0.40
N ASP A 258 17.08 -3.78 0.02
CA ASP A 258 17.60 -3.27 -1.23
C ASP A 258 17.09 -4.10 -2.43
N PRO A 259 17.26 -3.61 -3.67
CA PRO A 259 16.75 -4.29 -4.87
C PRO A 259 17.21 -5.73 -5.02
N GLN A 260 18.45 -6.06 -4.69
CA GLN A 260 18.93 -7.44 -4.74
C GLN A 260 18.14 -8.31 -3.76
N SER A 261 17.97 -7.86 -2.51
CA SER A 261 17.21 -8.58 -1.49
C SER A 261 15.72 -8.71 -1.83
N LEU A 262 15.13 -7.75 -2.58
CA LEU A 262 13.77 -7.88 -3.12
C LEU A 262 13.67 -9.05 -4.10
N GLY A 263 14.62 -9.15 -5.04
CA GLY A 263 14.69 -10.23 -6.02
C GLY A 263 14.90 -11.61 -5.37
N GLU A 264 15.86 -11.70 -4.43
CA GLU A 264 16.13 -12.92 -3.67
C GLU A 264 14.90 -13.39 -2.87
N THR A 265 14.16 -12.45 -2.25
CA THR A 265 12.94 -12.75 -1.52
C THR A 265 11.84 -13.26 -2.46
N ALA A 266 11.60 -12.58 -3.59
CA ALA A 266 10.59 -13.00 -4.56
C ALA A 266 10.89 -14.40 -5.12
N ALA A 267 12.16 -14.70 -5.38
CA ALA A 267 12.61 -16.03 -5.82
C ALA A 267 12.43 -17.10 -4.73
N ALA A 268 12.81 -16.80 -3.48
CA ALA A 268 12.68 -17.75 -2.36
C ALA A 268 11.21 -18.13 -2.06
N LEU A 269 10.27 -17.21 -2.30
CA LEU A 269 8.85 -17.45 -2.15
C LEU A 269 8.21 -18.11 -3.37
N ASP A 270 8.95 -18.30 -4.48
CA ASP A 270 8.42 -18.70 -5.79
C ASP A 270 7.26 -17.79 -6.26
N ALA A 271 7.38 -16.47 -6.06
CA ALA A 271 6.33 -15.51 -6.40
C ALA A 271 6.02 -15.54 -7.91
N GLN A 272 4.74 -15.47 -8.28
CA GLN A 272 4.36 -15.41 -9.70
C GLN A 272 4.56 -14.00 -10.27
N THR A 273 4.27 -12.97 -9.47
CA THR A 273 4.46 -11.56 -9.84
C THR A 273 4.96 -10.77 -8.63
N LEU A 274 5.92 -9.90 -8.82
CA LEU A 274 6.39 -8.92 -7.84
C LEU A 274 5.81 -7.54 -8.18
N LEU A 275 5.02 -6.97 -7.26
CA LEU A 275 4.51 -5.60 -7.35
C LEU A 275 5.30 -4.70 -6.41
N LEU A 276 5.95 -3.69 -6.98
CA LEU A 276 6.68 -2.69 -6.23
C LEU A 276 5.76 -1.50 -5.92
N THR A 277 5.74 -1.10 -4.66
CA THR A 277 5.00 0.05 -4.12
C THR A 277 5.85 0.78 -3.08
N HIS A 278 5.29 1.69 -2.29
CA HIS A 278 6.02 2.48 -1.29
C HIS A 278 7.28 3.12 -1.88
N HIS A 279 7.07 3.76 -3.02
CA HIS A 279 8.17 4.34 -3.79
C HIS A 279 8.81 5.50 -3.05
N MET A 280 10.14 5.57 -3.14
CA MET A 280 10.90 6.75 -2.74
C MET A 280 11.56 7.35 -3.99
N GLN A 281 11.58 8.67 -4.10
CA GLN A 281 12.11 9.38 -5.27
C GLN A 281 13.53 8.93 -5.67
N ARG A 282 14.35 8.53 -4.68
CA ARG A 282 15.71 7.99 -4.91
C ARG A 282 15.69 6.66 -5.67
N ALA A 283 14.71 5.79 -5.43
CA ALA A 283 14.57 4.52 -6.13
C ALA A 283 13.91 4.72 -7.51
N ILE A 284 12.88 5.58 -7.59
CA ILE A 284 12.22 5.93 -8.87
C ILE A 284 13.22 6.46 -9.89
N LYS A 285 14.13 7.36 -9.48
CA LYS A 285 15.15 7.92 -10.37
C LYS A 285 16.13 6.90 -10.95
N LEU A 286 16.28 5.75 -10.28
CA LEU A 286 17.18 4.66 -10.67
C LEU A 286 16.41 3.37 -11.00
N GLN A 287 15.16 3.51 -11.47
CA GLN A 287 14.24 2.37 -11.65
C GLN A 287 14.81 1.27 -12.56
N ASN A 288 15.53 1.62 -13.61
CA ASN A 288 16.16 0.64 -14.50
C ASN A 288 17.22 -0.19 -13.77
N GLU A 289 18.01 0.44 -12.90
CA GLU A 289 19.04 -0.22 -12.09
C GLU A 289 18.39 -1.07 -10.97
N VAL A 290 17.32 -0.57 -10.38
CA VAL A 290 16.50 -1.32 -9.40
C VAL A 290 15.95 -2.59 -10.05
N ASN A 291 15.29 -2.48 -11.21
CA ASN A 291 14.73 -3.63 -11.92
C ASN A 291 15.80 -4.61 -12.36
N ALA A 292 16.97 -4.13 -12.82
CA ALA A 292 18.08 -4.98 -13.20
C ALA A 292 18.62 -5.80 -12.02
N ALA A 293 18.79 -5.17 -10.85
CA ALA A 293 19.26 -5.86 -9.64
C ALA A 293 18.23 -6.90 -9.13
N ILE A 294 16.94 -6.60 -9.20
CA ILE A 294 15.89 -7.58 -8.87
C ILE A 294 15.92 -8.78 -9.83
N ALA A 295 16.10 -8.50 -11.13
CA ALA A 295 16.08 -9.52 -12.18
C ALA A 295 17.30 -10.47 -12.13
N GLU A 296 18.35 -10.17 -11.38
CA GLU A 296 19.48 -11.09 -11.15
C GLU A 296 19.03 -12.38 -10.44
N SER A 297 18.02 -12.31 -9.60
CA SER A 297 17.51 -13.45 -8.81
C SER A 297 16.07 -13.84 -9.14
N PHE A 298 15.24 -12.89 -9.61
CA PHE A 298 13.82 -13.12 -9.88
C PHE A 298 13.51 -13.01 -11.36
N GLY A 299 13.07 -14.14 -11.97
CA GLY A 299 12.74 -14.22 -13.40
C GLY A 299 11.28 -13.92 -13.74
N GLY A 300 10.43 -13.63 -12.78
CA GLY A 300 9.01 -13.31 -12.98
C GLY A 300 8.77 -11.84 -13.34
N PRO A 301 7.51 -11.46 -13.64
CA PRO A 301 7.13 -10.07 -13.90
C PRO A 301 7.38 -9.16 -12.69
N ILE A 302 7.97 -7.99 -12.94
CA ILE A 302 8.17 -6.90 -11.97
C ILE A 302 7.26 -5.76 -12.41
N LEU A 303 6.27 -5.43 -11.59
CA LEU A 303 5.32 -4.34 -11.82
C LEU A 303 5.62 -3.17 -10.90
N MET A 304 5.37 -1.96 -11.40
CA MET A 304 5.45 -0.72 -10.63
C MET A 304 4.04 -0.21 -10.37
N ALA A 305 3.67 -0.03 -9.12
CA ALA A 305 2.39 0.55 -8.78
C ALA A 305 2.43 2.09 -8.88
N ASP A 306 1.33 2.65 -9.35
CA ASP A 306 1.00 4.06 -9.21
C ASP A 306 -0.24 4.21 -8.31
N ASP A 307 -0.48 5.43 -7.79
CA ASP A 307 -1.72 5.72 -7.10
C ASP A 307 -2.91 5.37 -8.02
N LEU A 308 -3.90 4.67 -7.46
CA LEU A 308 -5.09 4.16 -8.14
C LEU A 308 -4.83 3.05 -9.18
N SER A 309 -3.59 2.58 -9.35
CA SER A 309 -3.32 1.45 -10.26
C SER A 309 -4.08 0.19 -9.84
N CYS A 310 -4.64 -0.51 -10.82
CA CYS A 310 -5.42 -1.73 -10.66
C CYS A 310 -4.61 -2.94 -11.16
N HIS A 311 -4.60 -3.99 -10.34
CA HIS A 311 -3.89 -5.25 -10.63
C HIS A 311 -4.88 -6.43 -10.51
N PRO A 312 -5.57 -6.81 -11.60
CA PRO A 312 -6.43 -8.01 -11.65
C PRO A 312 -5.62 -9.29 -11.41
N LEU A 313 -6.25 -10.31 -10.77
CA LEU A 313 -5.58 -11.55 -10.35
C LEU A 313 -6.21 -12.80 -10.96
#